data_1d91909dff8f50c9c3bf71e907f26e8a
#
_entry.id   1d91909dff8f50c9c3bf71e907f26e8a
#
_cell.length_a   1.000
_cell.length_b   1.000
_cell.length_c   1.000
_cell.angle_alpha   90.00
_cell.angle_beta   90.00
_cell.angle_gamma   90.00
#
_symmetry.space_group_name_H-M   'P 1'
#
loop_
_entity.id
_entity.type
_entity.pdbx_description
1 polymer ?
#
loop_
_entity_poly.entity_id
_entity_poly.type
_entity_poly.pdbx_seq_one_letter_code
_entity_poly.pdbx_strand_id
1 'polypeptide(L)'
;MKLRAIAPAAGLLTVALAAAGTGWVAEADPATDNAPARDSAVRSVEGYRLVRLDNANVPSFQRRTVSCPAGEKALGGGAEARGDEAVLVGSFPADDGSGWIGLGRRPGAGDVGISVFVICAKA
;
A
#
# COMPACT_ATOMS: atom_id res chain seq x y z
N MET A 1 -26.10 -66.39 30.98
CA MET A 1 -25.93 -65.72 30.99
C MET A 1 -25.48 -64.65 30.42
N LYS A 2 -25.35 -64.27 30.09
CA LYS A 2 -24.99 -63.48 29.95
C LYS A 2 -24.49 -62.61 29.22
N LEU A 3 -24.35 -62.01 28.84
CA LEU A 3 -23.98 -61.26 28.49
C LEU A 3 -23.62 -60.37 27.82
N ARG A 4 -23.41 -60.12 27.64
CA ARG A 4 -23.13 -59.45 27.35
C ARG A 4 -22.65 -58.62 26.71
N ALA A 5 -22.46 -57.94 26.52
CA ALA A 5 -22.03 -57.21 26.15
C ALA A 5 -21.64 -56.38 25.43
N ILE A 6 -21.43 -56.06 25.17
CA ILE A 6 -21.05 -55.46 24.72
C ILE A 6 -20.72 -54.52 24.00
N ALA A 7 -20.47 -54.08 23.84
CA ALA A 7 -20.13 -53.28 23.35
C ALA A 7 -19.89 -52.32 22.90
N PRO A 8 -19.73 -52.10 22.80
CA PRO A 8 -19.43 -51.34 22.54
C PRO A 8 -19.09 -50.43 21.76
N ALA A 9 -18.91 -50.22 21.75
CA ALA A 9 -18.59 -49.46 21.28
C ALA A 9 -18.35 -48.60 20.63
N ALA A 10 -18.22 -48.60 20.62
CA ALA A 10 -17.99 -47.98 20.22
C ALA A 10 -17.76 -46.99 19.51
N GLY A 11 -17.76 -46.84 19.51
CA GLY A 11 -17.51 -46.10 19.12
C GLY A 11 -17.19 -45.26 18.49
N LEU A 12 -17.16 -45.38 18.50
CA LEU A 12 -16.90 -44.73 18.21
C LEU A 12 -16.46 -43.86 17.64
N LEU A 13 -16.35 -43.86 17.80
CA LEU A 13 -15.86 -43.06 17.59
C LEU A 13 -15.71 -42.38 16.62
N THR A 14 -15.78 -42.43 16.45
CA THR A 14 -15.61 -41.94 15.72
C THR A 14 -15.48 -40.90 15.30
N VAL A 15 -15.54 -40.78 15.69
CA VAL A 15 -15.46 -39.92 15.34
C VAL A 15 -15.01 -39.14 14.95
N ALA A 16 -14.88 -39.41 15.22
CA ALA A 16 -14.46 -38.69 15.09
C ALA A 16 -14.03 -38.14 14.26
N LEU A 17 -13.90 -38.22 14.23
CA LEU A 17 -13.36 -37.71 13.71
C LEU A 17 -13.45 -36.85 13.00
N ALA A 18 -13.72 -37.01 13.03
CA ALA A 18 -13.85 -36.34 12.47
C ALA A 18 -13.51 -35.45 12.38
N ALA A 19 -13.46 -35.20 12.75
CA ALA A 19 -13.15 -34.33 12.84
C ALA A 19 -12.43 -33.86 12.19
N ALA A 20 -12.29 -34.17 12.30
CA ALA A 20 -11.55 -33.86 11.93
C ALA A 20 -11.57 -33.16 10.95
N GLY A 21 -11.73 -33.32 10.74
CA GLY A 21 -11.56 -32.80 9.92
C GLY A 21 -11.78 -31.82 9.74
N THR A 22 -11.84 -31.63 9.95
CA THR A 22 -12.06 -30.82 9.79
C THR A 22 -11.58 -29.90 9.75
N GLY A 23 -11.33 -29.86 10.22
CA GLY A 23 -10.81 -28.91 10.52
C GLY A 23 -10.47 -28.19 9.48
N TRP A 24 -9.72 -28.48 9.19
CA TRP A 24 -9.20 -27.91 8.28
C TRP A 24 -9.96 -27.12 7.55
N VAL A 25 -10.66 -27.33 7.71
CA VAL A 25 -11.38 -26.66 7.10
C VAL A 25 -11.14 -25.43 7.20
N ALA A 26 -10.93 -25.21 8.08
CA ALA A 26 -10.78 -24.02 8.37
C ALA A 26 -10.18 -23.30 7.38
N GLU A 27 -9.31 -23.73 7.04
CA GLU A 27 -8.66 -23.08 6.20
C GLU A 27 -9.39 -22.45 5.28
N ALA A 28 -10.33 -22.69 5.21
CA ALA A 28 -11.03 -22.19 4.24
C ALA A 28 -11.07 -20.78 4.12
N ASP A 29 -10.66 -20.04 4.89
CA ASP A 29 -10.95 -18.72 4.87
C ASP A 29 -9.96 -17.85 4.36
N PRO A 30 -9.45 -18.03 3.30
CA PRO A 30 -8.51 -17.13 2.75
C PRO A 30 -9.05 -15.74 2.63
N ALA A 31 -10.27 -15.61 2.29
CA ALA A 31 -10.83 -14.31 2.12
C ALA A 31 -10.89 -13.55 3.41
N THR A 32 -11.29 -14.22 4.42
CA THR A 32 -11.38 -13.58 5.71
C THR A 32 -10.05 -13.15 6.21
N ASP A 33 -9.08 -13.96 5.99
CA ASP A 33 -7.81 -13.64 6.50
C ASP A 33 -7.22 -12.45 5.88
N ASN A 34 -7.40 -12.26 4.64
CA ASN A 34 -6.73 -11.20 3.98
C ASN A 34 -7.07 -9.83 4.47
N ALA A 35 -8.30 -9.56 4.66
CA ALA A 35 -8.70 -8.22 5.00
C ALA A 35 -8.14 -7.74 6.32
N PRO A 36 -8.32 -8.45 7.39
CA PRO A 36 -7.80 -7.96 8.66
C PRO A 36 -6.29 -7.90 8.69
N ALA A 37 -5.65 -8.81 8.06
CA ALA A 37 -4.22 -8.80 8.07
C ALA A 37 -3.65 -7.59 7.36
N ARG A 38 -4.25 -7.24 6.25
CA ARG A 38 -3.77 -6.08 5.53
C ARG A 38 -3.96 -4.82 6.32
N ASP A 39 -5.08 -4.67 6.95
CA ASP A 39 -5.31 -3.48 7.75
C ASP A 39 -4.30 -3.36 8.85
N SER A 40 -3.99 -4.44 9.50
CA SER A 40 -3.03 -4.40 10.57
C SER A 40 -1.66 -4.01 10.07
N ALA A 41 -1.26 -4.55 8.95
CA ALA A 41 0.05 -4.25 8.41
C ALA A 41 0.17 -2.76 8.06
N VAL A 42 -0.86 -2.21 7.47
CA VAL A 42 -0.81 -0.80 7.11
C VAL A 42 -0.71 0.06 8.34
N ARG A 43 -1.46 -0.26 9.36
CA ARG A 43 -1.45 0.56 10.54
C ARG A 43 -0.17 0.46 11.34
N SER A 44 0.64 -0.51 11.05
CA SER A 44 1.87 -0.66 11.80
C SER A 44 3.01 0.20 11.25
N VAL A 45 2.78 0.91 10.17
CA VAL A 45 3.82 1.77 9.61
C VAL A 45 3.76 3.11 10.31
N GLU A 46 4.87 3.53 10.89
CA GLU A 46 4.95 4.77 11.65
C GLU A 46 6.13 5.59 11.22
N GLY A 47 6.14 6.81 11.66
CA GLY A 47 7.31 7.65 11.47
C GLY A 47 7.45 8.21 10.09
N TYR A 48 6.40 8.23 9.29
CA TYR A 48 6.47 8.83 7.98
C TYR A 48 5.47 9.97 7.89
N ARG A 49 5.69 10.85 6.94
CA ARG A 49 4.76 11.94 6.68
C ARG A 49 4.68 12.18 5.18
N LEU A 50 3.56 12.75 4.78
CA LEU A 50 3.32 13.10 3.40
C LEU A 50 3.42 14.61 3.26
N VAL A 51 4.28 15.08 2.38
CA VAL A 51 4.43 16.51 2.12
C VAL A 51 3.98 16.77 0.70
N ARG A 52 3.10 17.74 0.53
CA ARG A 52 2.53 18.04 -0.78
C ARG A 52 2.90 19.43 -1.24
N LEU A 53 3.06 19.55 -2.53
CA LEU A 53 3.21 20.83 -3.20
C LEU A 53 2.01 20.94 -4.13
N ASP A 54 1.12 21.87 -3.81
CA ASP A 54 -0.13 21.99 -4.54
C ASP A 54 0.10 22.34 -5.99
N ASN A 55 -0.89 22.04 -6.81
CA ASN A 55 -0.81 22.31 -8.23
C ASN A 55 -0.56 23.80 -8.49
N ALA A 56 0.34 24.08 -9.38
CA ALA A 56 0.57 25.42 -9.86
C ALA A 56 1.06 25.33 -11.30
N ASN A 57 0.73 26.36 -12.07
CA ASN A 57 1.15 26.41 -13.47
C ASN A 57 2.59 26.88 -13.56
N VAL A 58 3.37 26.14 -14.30
CA VAL A 58 4.76 26.49 -14.56
C VAL A 58 5.04 26.24 -16.05
N PRO A 59 6.07 26.87 -16.58
CA PRO A 59 6.44 26.61 -17.98
C PRO A 59 6.73 25.14 -18.21
N SER A 60 6.49 24.68 -19.40
CA SER A 60 6.78 23.30 -19.77
C SER A 60 8.23 22.98 -19.47
N PHE A 61 8.45 21.79 -18.93
CA PHE A 61 9.76 21.25 -18.56
C PHE A 61 10.39 21.92 -17.35
N GLN A 62 9.72 22.87 -16.71
CA GLN A 62 10.25 23.43 -15.49
C GLN A 62 9.99 22.48 -14.33
N ARG A 63 11.01 22.18 -13.55
CA ARG A 63 10.90 21.27 -12.43
C ARG A 63 10.23 21.95 -11.25
N ARG A 64 9.40 21.21 -10.56
CA ARG A 64 8.88 21.60 -9.26
C ARG A 64 9.36 20.58 -8.25
N THR A 65 9.91 21.05 -7.17
CA THR A 65 10.50 20.18 -6.17
C THR A 65 9.82 20.38 -4.83
N VAL A 66 9.42 19.28 -4.20
CA VAL A 66 8.92 19.30 -2.85
C VAL A 66 9.99 18.64 -1.98
N SER A 67 10.29 19.27 -0.84
CA SER A 67 11.39 18.82 0.00
C SER A 67 10.87 18.22 1.31
N CYS A 68 11.59 17.25 1.82
CA CYS A 68 11.35 16.72 3.14
C CYS A 68 11.89 17.70 4.20
N PRO A 69 11.30 17.69 5.38
CA PRO A 69 11.85 18.49 6.48
C PRO A 69 13.26 18.04 6.80
N ALA A 70 13.99 18.91 7.49
CA ALA A 70 15.35 18.61 7.88
C ALA A 70 15.40 17.31 8.68
N GLY A 71 16.38 16.49 8.39
CA GLY A 71 16.55 15.23 9.09
C GLY A 71 15.72 14.09 8.53
N GLU A 72 14.98 14.31 7.46
CA GLU A 72 14.17 13.28 6.85
C GLU A 72 14.57 13.06 5.41
N LYS A 73 14.27 11.89 4.91
CA LYS A 73 14.58 11.51 3.55
C LYS A 73 13.35 10.99 2.84
N ALA A 74 13.35 11.08 1.54
CA ALA A 74 12.26 10.62 0.71
C ALA A 74 12.25 9.11 0.64
N LEU A 75 11.09 8.52 0.91
CA LEU A 75 10.87 7.09 0.71
C LEU A 75 10.20 6.83 -0.63
N GLY A 76 9.49 7.80 -1.13
CA GLY A 76 8.77 7.69 -2.39
C GLY A 76 8.06 8.99 -2.65
N GLY A 77 7.38 9.06 -3.77
CA GLY A 77 6.64 10.26 -4.11
C GLY A 77 5.96 10.12 -5.45
N GLY A 78 5.46 11.24 -5.93
CA GLY A 78 4.81 11.26 -7.23
C GLY A 78 4.51 12.67 -7.66
N ALA A 79 4.05 12.78 -8.90
CA ALA A 79 3.69 14.05 -9.47
C ALA A 79 2.53 13.86 -10.42
N GLU A 80 1.85 14.96 -10.70
CA GLU A 80 0.73 14.93 -11.63
C GLU A 80 0.82 16.18 -12.52
N ALA A 81 0.56 15.99 -13.79
CA ALA A 81 0.48 17.09 -14.75
C ALA A 81 -0.99 17.32 -15.07
N ARG A 82 -1.41 18.58 -15.03
CA ARG A 82 -2.80 18.94 -15.27
C ARG A 82 -2.92 19.98 -16.38
N GLY A 83 -4.01 19.85 -17.12
CA GLY A 83 -4.33 20.75 -18.21
C GLY A 83 -4.66 19.94 -19.45
N ASP A 84 -5.31 20.59 -20.41
CA ASP A 84 -5.60 19.92 -21.67
C ASP A 84 -4.31 19.48 -22.31
N GLU A 85 -4.25 18.23 -22.70
CA GLU A 85 -3.08 17.70 -23.37
C GLU A 85 -1.81 17.76 -22.53
N ALA A 86 -1.95 17.90 -21.22
CA ALA A 86 -0.79 17.90 -20.33
C ALA A 86 -0.19 16.51 -20.25
N VAL A 87 1.12 16.45 -20.23
CA VAL A 87 1.84 15.20 -20.16
C VAL A 87 2.87 15.29 -19.03
N LEU A 88 2.87 14.31 -18.17
CA LEU A 88 3.89 14.25 -17.14
C LEU A 88 5.16 13.68 -17.77
N VAL A 89 6.24 14.42 -17.67
CA VAL A 89 7.49 14.04 -18.32
C VAL A 89 8.42 13.36 -17.35
N GLY A 90 8.38 13.75 -16.08
CA GLY A 90 9.26 13.15 -15.08
C GLY A 90 8.67 13.20 -13.69
N SER A 91 9.00 12.19 -12.90
CA SER A 91 8.59 12.08 -11.51
C SER A 91 9.66 11.20 -10.85
N PHE A 92 10.53 11.81 -10.07
CA PHE A 92 11.69 11.10 -9.54
C PHE A 92 12.22 11.79 -8.31
N PRO A 93 13.00 11.07 -7.47
CA PRO A 93 13.54 11.68 -6.26
C PRO A 93 14.65 12.67 -6.59
N ALA A 94 14.84 13.62 -5.70
CA ALA A 94 16.00 14.50 -5.77
C ALA A 94 17.25 13.64 -5.58
N ASP A 95 18.35 14.07 -6.18
CA ASP A 95 19.56 13.26 -6.18
C ASP A 95 20.07 12.91 -4.79
N ASP A 96 19.88 13.79 -3.85
CA ASP A 96 20.34 13.56 -2.48
C ASP A 96 19.29 12.92 -1.59
N GLY A 97 18.16 12.54 -2.16
CA GLY A 97 17.10 11.91 -1.39
C GLY A 97 16.29 12.86 -0.53
N SER A 98 16.46 14.17 -0.71
CA SER A 98 15.82 15.13 0.17
C SER A 98 14.41 15.52 -0.27
N GLY A 99 13.94 15.03 -1.39
CA GLY A 99 12.62 15.41 -1.88
C GLY A 99 12.26 14.70 -3.16
N TRP A 100 11.25 15.23 -3.82
CA TRP A 100 10.73 14.63 -5.05
C TRP A 100 10.53 15.72 -6.10
N ILE A 101 10.77 15.37 -7.34
CA ILE A 101 10.73 16.32 -8.44
C ILE A 101 9.70 15.89 -9.45
N GLY A 102 8.90 16.83 -9.93
CA GLY A 102 7.96 16.57 -10.98
C GLY A 102 8.09 17.62 -12.06
N LEU A 103 7.89 17.21 -13.28
CA LEU A 103 7.85 18.15 -14.40
C LEU A 103 7.01 17.58 -15.50
N GLY A 104 6.47 18.47 -16.32
CA GLY A 104 5.63 18.09 -17.43
C GLY A 104 5.70 19.08 -18.55
N ARG A 105 4.87 18.83 -19.55
CA ARG A 105 4.79 19.75 -20.66
C ARG A 105 3.36 19.81 -21.16
N ARG A 106 3.06 20.88 -21.85
CA ARG A 106 1.76 21.05 -22.44
C ARG A 106 1.96 21.71 -23.80
N PRO A 107 1.75 20.95 -24.86
CA PRO A 107 2.01 21.48 -26.22
C PRO A 107 1.16 22.68 -26.49
N GLY A 108 1.72 23.67 -27.13
CA GLY A 108 0.96 24.80 -27.61
C GLY A 108 0.69 25.87 -26.60
N ALA A 109 0.56 25.54 -25.33
CA ALA A 109 0.18 26.54 -24.33
C ALA A 109 1.36 27.05 -23.53
N GLY A 110 2.40 26.30 -23.41
CA GLY A 110 3.57 26.75 -22.67
C GLY A 110 3.55 26.40 -21.21
N ASP A 111 2.45 26.62 -20.54
CA ASP A 111 2.37 26.34 -19.11
C ASP A 111 1.64 25.05 -18.86
N VAL A 112 2.03 24.38 -17.80
CA VAL A 112 1.42 23.13 -17.38
C VAL A 112 1.26 23.15 -15.87
N GLY A 113 0.14 22.63 -15.38
CA GLY A 113 -0.08 22.53 -13.95
C GLY A 113 0.68 21.33 -13.41
N ILE A 114 1.48 21.54 -12.39
CA ILE A 114 2.25 20.45 -11.79
C ILE A 114 2.00 20.44 -10.28
N SER A 115 1.65 19.28 -9.75
CA SER A 115 1.63 19.05 -8.32
C SER A 115 2.60 17.92 -8.02
N VAL A 116 3.17 17.93 -6.82
CA VAL A 116 4.18 16.95 -6.43
C VAL A 116 3.94 16.56 -4.98
N PHE A 117 4.19 15.32 -4.64
CA PHE A 117 4.18 14.92 -3.23
C PHE A 117 5.36 14.02 -2.96
N VAL A 118 5.75 13.98 -1.70
CA VAL A 118 6.84 13.13 -1.26
C VAL A 118 6.48 12.52 0.08
N ILE A 119 6.89 11.28 0.28
CA ILE A 119 6.71 10.58 1.54
C ILE A 119 8.06 10.59 2.22
N CYS A 120 8.11 11.16 3.41
CA CYS A 120 9.36 11.40 4.13
C CYS A 120 9.39 10.62 5.44
N ALA A 121 10.57 10.20 5.83
CA ALA A 121 10.76 9.55 7.12
C ALA A 121 12.13 9.92 7.64
N LYS A 122 12.32 9.79 8.94
CA LYS A 122 13.61 10.09 9.54
C LYS A 122 14.69 9.17 9.00
N ALA A 123 15.83 9.73 8.81
CA ALA A 123 16.96 8.99 8.28
C ALA A 123 18.03 8.81 9.33
#